data_d8f465965d101efd000effad31e53d8e
#
_entry.id   d8f465965d101efd000effad31e53d8e
#
_cell.length_a   1.000
_cell.length_b   1.000
_cell.length_c   1.000
_cell.angle_alpha   90.00
_cell.angle_beta   90.00
_cell.angle_gamma   90.00
#
_symmetry.space_group_name_H-M   'P 1'
#
loop_
_entity.id
_entity.type
_entity.pdbx_description
1 polymer ?
#
loop_
_entity_poly.entity_id
_entity_poly.type
_entity_poly.pdbx_seq_one_letter_code
_entity_poly.pdbx_strand_id
1 'polypeptide(L)'
;MASSECSAASSVQRRWLLCAIPLTTVLVATMARPGLSIDWFFDEAWRADMVRSSFGFERYFAHNTPTSPGWVFFHQVLFEVLPPTRQLLRVAAVLPAIAAWVLIGDVIRTRLSGRLGEHGAAVVALLTIAFVLVQPGDAHLVSYFNNYSWETMFTALILWSACHRKIEVATKALAGLAIVGPWFVQAPMMLLVAVVPFVWRRSDRDGRRSLTIGGVCGVVSLAVTYLVFLRPVANREIPGLASITGYWEGETFQAAGVIGAGKLVLRTMMFAVLPQQLEWTVIGWLIIVVGGVTGVVVMWSAYRMWVLAIPLTQLQILVASIIAGWPISFTRVNHAVGLLVTVLVALGISVVVWWIAARVPKVSIGAVLVLAVAFIVLVWPSQLREIAGGTDVFARGLSDDMDRLAPMLSEGDVVLGYHSMSSWYLHDRLVTAADTPIVLIDELEHGVVLQREPERLIDEFGREAGSVWCVLPWELGDLLNERCQLSDEWSLQRVEAMDRAEVRQWVRAETPG
;
A
#
# COMPACT_ATOMS: atom_id res chain seq x y z
N MET A 1 -25.24 -0.06 40.70
CA MET A 1 -24.10 -0.86 40.22
C MET A 1 -23.77 -0.60 38.72
N ALA A 2 -24.74 -0.54 37.81
CA ALA A 2 -24.46 -0.33 36.38
C ALA A 2 -23.72 0.98 36.02
N SER A 3 -23.92 2.07 36.79
CA SER A 3 -23.25 3.36 36.51
C SER A 3 -21.74 3.37 36.87
N SER A 4 -21.32 2.61 37.88
CA SER A 4 -19.91 2.53 38.28
C SER A 4 -19.08 1.67 37.31
N GLU A 5 -19.66 0.60 36.77
CA GLU A 5 -18.99 -0.24 35.78
C GLU A 5 -18.80 0.49 34.44
N CYS A 6 -19.77 1.29 34.02
CA CYS A 6 -19.66 2.09 32.81
C CYS A 6 -18.55 3.17 32.92
N SER A 7 -18.42 3.79 34.10
CA SER A 7 -17.36 4.77 34.38
C SER A 7 -15.97 4.13 34.40
N ALA A 8 -15.80 2.96 34.99
CA ALA A 8 -14.52 2.25 35.02
C ALA A 8 -14.09 1.78 33.63
N ALA A 9 -14.99 1.24 32.82
CA ALA A 9 -14.69 0.84 31.46
C ALA A 9 -14.27 2.02 30.57
N SER A 10 -14.89 3.18 30.75
CA SER A 10 -14.53 4.40 30.01
C SER A 10 -13.13 4.91 30.39
N SER A 11 -12.72 4.80 31.65
CA SER A 11 -11.40 5.22 32.12
C SER A 11 -10.27 4.33 31.58
N VAL A 12 -10.49 3.02 31.50
CA VAL A 12 -9.53 2.05 30.92
C VAL A 12 -9.36 2.29 29.42
N GLN A 13 -10.46 2.47 28.69
CA GLN A 13 -10.42 2.76 27.27
C GLN A 13 -9.69 4.09 26.99
N ARG A 14 -9.95 5.11 27.78
CA ARG A 14 -9.28 6.42 27.65
C ARG A 14 -7.77 6.28 27.88
N ARG A 15 -7.33 5.55 28.90
CA ARG A 15 -5.90 5.29 29.17
C ARG A 15 -5.24 4.54 28.02
N TRP A 16 -5.92 3.54 27.45
CA TRP A 16 -5.45 2.82 26.29
C TRP A 16 -5.18 3.78 25.12
N LEU A 17 -6.16 4.59 24.75
CA LEU A 17 -6.03 5.53 23.63
C LEU A 17 -4.93 6.55 23.85
N LEU A 18 -4.77 7.05 25.09
CA LEU A 18 -3.70 7.98 25.46
C LEU A 18 -2.29 7.39 25.32
N CYS A 19 -2.13 6.08 25.37
CA CYS A 19 -0.85 5.39 25.16
C CYS A 19 -0.69 4.92 23.70
N ALA A 20 -1.73 4.31 23.14
CA ALA A 20 -1.67 3.65 21.84
C ALA A 20 -1.55 4.67 20.69
N ILE A 21 -2.31 5.76 20.73
CA ILE A 21 -2.28 6.78 19.66
C ILE A 21 -0.90 7.42 19.55
N PRO A 22 -0.30 8.00 20.63
CA PRO A 22 1.03 8.61 20.53
C PRO A 22 2.11 7.61 20.10
N LEU A 23 2.12 6.39 20.68
CA LEU A 23 3.11 5.38 20.32
C LEU A 23 2.99 5.00 18.83
N THR A 24 1.79 4.69 18.38
CA THR A 24 1.55 4.32 16.98
C THR A 24 1.89 5.48 16.03
N THR A 25 1.50 6.70 16.39
CA THR A 25 1.82 7.90 15.61
C THR A 25 3.33 8.10 15.49
N VAL A 26 4.07 8.00 16.59
CA VAL A 26 5.54 8.14 16.58
C VAL A 26 6.18 7.05 15.73
N LEU A 27 5.79 5.79 15.90
CA LEU A 27 6.34 4.67 15.13
C LEU A 27 6.03 4.83 13.64
N VAL A 28 4.76 5.05 13.28
CA VAL A 28 4.34 5.21 11.87
C VAL A 28 4.99 6.45 11.24
N ALA A 29 5.03 7.58 11.95
CA ALA A 29 5.67 8.81 11.45
C ALA A 29 7.18 8.62 11.25
N THR A 30 7.84 7.89 12.15
CA THR A 30 9.28 7.60 12.01
C THR A 30 9.53 6.66 10.85
N MET A 31 8.66 5.66 10.63
CA MET A 31 8.75 4.75 9.49
C MET A 31 8.43 5.44 8.15
N ALA A 32 7.47 6.35 8.14
CA ALA A 32 7.11 7.12 6.96
C ALA A 32 8.13 8.21 6.59
N ARG A 33 8.92 8.69 7.58
CA ARG A 33 9.87 9.81 7.38
C ARG A 33 10.83 9.62 6.21
N PRO A 34 11.50 8.46 6.02
CA PRO A 34 12.35 8.26 4.84
C PRO A 34 11.57 8.40 3.54
N GLY A 35 10.34 7.85 3.50
CA GLY A 35 9.46 7.98 2.36
C GLY A 35 9.10 9.42 2.00
N LEU A 36 9.03 10.34 2.99
CA LEU A 36 8.74 11.75 2.72
C LEU A 36 9.87 12.47 1.96
N SER A 37 11.10 11.98 2.05
CA SER A 37 12.29 12.58 1.44
C SER A 37 12.74 11.91 0.15
N ILE A 38 12.30 10.67 -0.13
CA ILE A 38 12.63 9.96 -1.36
C ILE A 38 11.65 10.32 -2.48
N ASP A 39 12.09 10.13 -3.71
CA ASP A 39 11.27 10.32 -4.89
C ASP A 39 10.10 9.34 -4.97
N TRP A 40 9.17 9.60 -5.90
CA TRP A 40 8.04 8.72 -6.12
C TRP A 40 8.50 7.34 -6.61
N PHE A 41 7.89 6.32 -6.07
CA PHE A 41 7.87 5.02 -6.69
C PHE A 41 6.89 5.02 -7.87
N PHE A 42 7.16 4.20 -8.87
CA PHE A 42 6.38 4.11 -10.09
C PHE A 42 4.85 4.03 -9.87
N ASP A 43 4.42 3.12 -9.01
CA ASP A 43 3.00 2.95 -8.67
C ASP A 43 2.40 4.16 -7.94
N GLU A 44 3.22 4.90 -7.19
CA GLU A 44 2.79 6.10 -6.48
C GLU A 44 2.56 7.27 -7.43
N ALA A 45 3.46 7.46 -8.39
CA ALA A 45 3.35 8.54 -9.36
C ALA A 45 2.06 8.43 -10.18
N TRP A 46 1.70 7.23 -10.61
CA TRP A 46 0.43 6.99 -11.30
C TRP A 46 -0.78 7.32 -10.43
N ARG A 47 -0.77 6.87 -9.16
CA ARG A 47 -1.87 7.16 -8.24
C ARG A 47 -1.95 8.63 -7.89
N ALA A 48 -0.80 9.28 -7.75
CA ALA A 48 -0.72 10.72 -7.52
C ALA A 48 -1.32 11.50 -8.69
N ASP A 49 -1.04 11.08 -9.93
CA ASP A 49 -1.61 11.71 -11.12
C ASP A 49 -3.13 11.50 -11.22
N MET A 50 -3.63 10.29 -10.92
CA MET A 50 -5.07 10.03 -10.87
C MET A 50 -5.81 10.93 -9.88
N VAL A 51 -5.23 11.24 -8.73
CA VAL A 51 -5.90 12.01 -7.67
C VAL A 51 -5.68 13.51 -7.78
N ARG A 52 -4.68 13.94 -8.54
CA ARG A 52 -4.40 15.36 -8.79
C ARG A 52 -5.37 16.00 -9.78
N SER A 53 -5.98 15.22 -10.64
CA SER A 53 -6.97 15.70 -11.61
C SER A 53 -8.25 16.16 -10.92
N SER A 54 -8.98 17.06 -11.55
CA SER A 54 -10.35 17.40 -11.17
C SER A 54 -11.20 16.14 -10.99
N PHE A 55 -12.16 16.19 -10.07
CA PHE A 55 -13.04 15.06 -9.80
C PHE A 55 -13.69 14.53 -11.09
N GLY A 56 -13.42 13.26 -11.40
CA GLY A 56 -13.97 12.64 -12.61
C GLY A 56 -13.42 11.24 -12.90
N PHE A 57 -14.13 10.55 -13.79
CA PHE A 57 -13.79 9.19 -14.20
C PHE A 57 -12.75 9.13 -15.32
N GLU A 58 -12.59 10.20 -16.10
CA GLU A 58 -11.71 10.20 -17.28
C GLU A 58 -10.28 9.82 -16.93
N ARG A 59 -9.70 10.49 -15.96
CA ARG A 59 -8.35 10.17 -15.48
C ARG A 59 -8.23 8.80 -14.85
N TYR A 60 -9.26 8.33 -14.15
CA TYR A 60 -9.29 6.97 -13.61
C TYR A 60 -9.10 5.94 -14.73
N PHE A 61 -9.86 6.12 -15.81
CA PHE A 61 -9.77 5.23 -16.98
C PHE A 61 -8.58 5.50 -17.89
N ALA A 62 -7.92 6.64 -17.74
CA ALA A 62 -6.68 6.93 -18.47
C ALA A 62 -5.49 6.09 -17.99
N HIS A 63 -5.49 5.67 -16.73
CA HIS A 63 -4.38 4.90 -16.16
C HIS A 63 -4.57 3.39 -16.26
N ASN A 64 -3.47 2.66 -16.42
CA ASN A 64 -3.46 1.18 -16.55
C ASN A 64 -3.39 0.46 -15.20
N THR A 65 -3.37 1.18 -14.09
CA THR A 65 -3.26 0.57 -12.76
C THR A 65 -4.64 0.34 -12.16
N PRO A 66 -5.06 -0.92 -11.93
CA PRO A 66 -6.34 -1.23 -11.31
C PRO A 66 -6.33 -0.80 -9.85
N THR A 67 -6.68 0.44 -9.60
CA THR A 67 -6.78 1.02 -8.26
C THR A 67 -8.24 1.08 -7.83
N SER A 68 -8.52 0.90 -6.55
CA SER A 68 -9.90 0.94 -6.03
C SER A 68 -10.55 2.31 -6.27
N PRO A 69 -11.69 2.40 -6.96
CA PRO A 69 -12.25 3.67 -7.42
C PRO A 69 -12.64 4.61 -6.27
N GLY A 70 -13.20 4.11 -5.18
CA GLY A 70 -13.56 4.92 -4.01
C GLY A 70 -12.32 5.52 -3.33
N TRP A 71 -11.19 4.81 -3.35
CA TRP A 71 -9.92 5.35 -2.87
C TRP A 71 -9.48 6.54 -3.74
N VAL A 72 -9.55 6.41 -5.06
CA VAL A 72 -9.20 7.49 -5.99
C VAL A 72 -10.12 8.69 -5.77
N PHE A 73 -11.43 8.49 -5.77
CA PHE A 73 -12.40 9.57 -5.61
C PHE A 73 -12.30 10.27 -4.25
N PHE A 74 -12.06 9.51 -3.18
CA PHE A 74 -11.83 10.10 -1.86
C PHE A 74 -10.64 11.07 -1.89
N HIS A 75 -9.53 10.66 -2.51
CA HIS A 75 -8.34 11.51 -2.59
C HIS A 75 -8.52 12.66 -3.58
N GLN A 76 -9.23 12.50 -4.69
CA GLN A 76 -9.59 13.61 -5.56
C GLN A 76 -10.37 14.69 -4.79
N VAL A 77 -11.41 14.30 -4.04
CA VAL A 77 -12.17 15.25 -3.20
C VAL A 77 -11.28 15.89 -2.12
N LEU A 78 -10.39 15.11 -1.50
CA LEU A 78 -9.47 15.64 -0.49
C LEU A 78 -8.53 16.70 -1.09
N PHE A 79 -8.02 16.45 -2.27
CA PHE A 79 -7.04 17.32 -2.93
C PHE A 79 -7.66 18.43 -3.81
N GLU A 80 -8.98 18.49 -3.92
CA GLU A 80 -9.68 19.72 -4.33
C GLU A 80 -9.55 20.82 -3.26
N VAL A 81 -9.39 20.42 -1.98
CA VAL A 81 -9.32 21.36 -0.84
C VAL A 81 -7.87 21.57 -0.38
N LEU A 82 -7.05 20.53 -0.47
CA LEU A 82 -5.65 20.56 -0.06
C LEU A 82 -4.73 20.56 -1.28
N PRO A 83 -3.59 21.28 -1.24
CA PRO A 83 -2.64 21.22 -2.35
C PRO A 83 -2.09 19.78 -2.49
N PRO A 84 -2.10 19.19 -3.69
CA PRO A 84 -1.67 17.80 -3.92
C PRO A 84 -0.14 17.69 -3.94
N THR A 85 0.52 18.17 -2.89
CA THR A 85 1.97 18.02 -2.75
C THR A 85 2.34 16.60 -2.39
N ARG A 86 3.54 16.16 -2.77
CA ARG A 86 4.08 14.83 -2.45
C ARG A 86 3.96 14.48 -0.97
N GLN A 87 4.31 15.43 -0.11
CA GLN A 87 4.24 15.25 1.34
C GLN A 87 2.81 15.05 1.84
N LEU A 88 1.85 15.85 1.38
CA LEU A 88 0.46 15.73 1.81
C LEU A 88 -0.20 14.44 1.29
N LEU A 89 0.11 14.02 0.07
CA LEU A 89 -0.35 12.75 -0.48
C LEU A 89 0.11 11.59 0.41
N ARG A 90 1.38 11.54 0.79
CA ARG A 90 1.91 10.50 1.67
C ARG A 90 1.39 10.59 3.11
N VAL A 91 1.21 11.79 3.65
CA VAL A 91 0.56 11.97 4.96
C VAL A 91 -0.87 11.45 4.96
N ALA A 92 -1.63 11.65 3.88
CA ALA A 92 -2.97 11.10 3.74
C ALA A 92 -2.98 9.56 3.78
N ALA A 93 -1.94 8.90 3.28
CA ALA A 93 -1.77 7.45 3.38
C ALA A 93 -1.40 6.98 4.81
N VAL A 94 -0.67 7.78 5.57
CA VAL A 94 -0.22 7.44 6.93
C VAL A 94 -1.38 7.40 7.94
N LEU A 95 -2.36 8.28 7.82
CA LEU A 95 -3.46 8.36 8.77
C LEU A 95 -4.28 7.06 8.91
N PRO A 96 -4.69 6.38 7.82
CA PRO A 96 -5.36 5.08 7.91
C PRO A 96 -4.52 4.01 8.60
N ALA A 97 -3.20 4.02 8.41
CA ALA A 97 -2.30 3.08 9.07
C ALA A 97 -2.28 3.29 10.60
N ILE A 98 -2.21 4.53 11.07
CA ILE A 98 -2.28 4.84 12.52
C ILE A 98 -3.60 4.32 13.10
N ALA A 99 -4.72 4.63 12.46
CA ALA A 99 -6.04 4.18 12.92
C ALA A 99 -6.13 2.64 12.95
N ALA A 100 -5.62 1.96 11.92
CA ALA A 100 -5.59 0.51 11.83
C ALA A 100 -4.85 -0.13 13.01
N TRP A 101 -3.66 0.32 13.32
CA TRP A 101 -2.83 -0.26 14.38
C TRP A 101 -3.41 -0.03 15.76
N VAL A 102 -4.02 1.13 16.00
CA VAL A 102 -4.77 1.38 17.25
C VAL A 102 -5.95 0.42 17.39
N LEU A 103 -6.69 0.16 16.31
CA LEU A 103 -7.82 -0.79 16.32
C LEU A 103 -7.35 -2.24 16.52
N ILE A 104 -6.30 -2.69 15.83
CA ILE A 104 -5.72 -4.03 16.02
C ILE A 104 -5.24 -4.22 17.48
N GLY A 105 -4.53 -3.21 18.00
CA GLY A 105 -4.09 -3.24 19.39
C GLY A 105 -5.26 -3.30 20.39
N ASP A 106 -6.35 -2.57 20.12
CA ASP A 106 -7.56 -2.63 20.98
C ASP A 106 -8.22 -4.01 20.93
N VAL A 107 -8.27 -4.67 19.76
CA VAL A 107 -8.74 -6.05 19.65
C VAL A 107 -7.89 -6.99 20.49
N ILE A 108 -6.56 -6.93 20.36
CA ILE A 108 -5.61 -7.76 21.11
C ILE A 108 -5.79 -7.53 22.61
N ARG A 109 -5.74 -6.28 23.06
CA ARG A 109 -5.93 -5.90 24.47
C ARG A 109 -7.24 -6.45 25.01
N THR A 110 -8.35 -6.20 24.33
CA THR A 110 -9.69 -6.58 24.79
C THR A 110 -9.85 -8.10 24.87
N ARG A 111 -9.22 -8.85 23.97
CA ARG A 111 -9.32 -10.32 23.93
C ARG A 111 -8.39 -11.01 24.93
N LEU A 112 -7.29 -10.38 25.29
CA LEU A 112 -6.33 -10.93 26.24
C LEU A 112 -6.53 -10.46 27.68
N SER A 113 -7.33 -9.40 27.92
CA SER A 113 -7.52 -8.83 29.25
C SER A 113 -8.02 -9.85 30.31
N GLY A 114 -8.89 -10.76 29.90
CA GLY A 114 -9.37 -11.84 30.79
C GLY A 114 -8.31 -12.87 31.21
N ARG A 115 -7.14 -12.92 30.55
CA ARG A 115 -6.05 -13.88 30.79
C ARG A 115 -4.82 -13.25 31.39
N LEU A 116 -4.44 -12.07 30.87
CA LEU A 116 -3.21 -11.37 31.25
C LEU A 116 -3.48 -10.21 32.21
N GLY A 117 -4.76 -9.98 32.57
CA GLY A 117 -5.19 -8.73 33.19
C GLY A 117 -5.11 -7.56 32.21
N GLU A 118 -5.75 -6.43 32.55
CA GLU A 118 -5.80 -5.25 31.67
C GLU A 118 -4.41 -4.70 31.35
N HIS A 119 -3.52 -4.64 32.36
CA HIS A 119 -2.18 -4.12 32.20
C HIS A 119 -1.32 -5.02 31.29
N GLY A 120 -1.29 -6.33 31.55
CA GLY A 120 -0.53 -7.27 30.73
C GLY A 120 -1.02 -7.31 29.28
N ALA A 121 -2.34 -7.31 29.08
CA ALA A 121 -2.93 -7.26 27.75
C ALA A 121 -2.58 -5.96 26.99
N ALA A 122 -2.57 -4.81 27.68
CA ALA A 122 -2.15 -3.54 27.08
C ALA A 122 -0.68 -3.55 26.67
N VAL A 123 0.21 -4.04 27.53
CA VAL A 123 1.66 -4.15 27.21
C VAL A 123 1.88 -5.08 26.03
N VAL A 124 1.26 -6.26 26.02
CA VAL A 124 1.37 -7.21 24.89
C VAL A 124 0.84 -6.60 23.60
N ALA A 125 -0.27 -5.86 23.63
CA ALA A 125 -0.79 -5.16 22.45
C ALA A 125 0.18 -4.10 21.92
N LEU A 126 0.76 -3.26 22.79
CA LEU A 126 1.74 -2.25 22.41
C LEU A 126 3.02 -2.87 21.84
N LEU A 127 3.53 -3.94 22.45
CA LEU A 127 4.68 -4.68 21.94
C LEU A 127 4.39 -5.29 20.56
N THR A 128 3.19 -5.86 20.39
CA THR A 128 2.79 -6.43 19.09
C THR A 128 2.78 -5.35 18.01
N ILE A 129 2.18 -4.19 18.29
CA ILE A 129 2.20 -3.05 17.37
C ILE A 129 3.65 -2.64 17.02
N ALA A 130 4.49 -2.51 18.05
CA ALA A 130 5.88 -2.12 17.84
C ALA A 130 6.65 -3.16 16.98
N PHE A 131 6.49 -4.46 17.26
CA PHE A 131 7.17 -5.50 16.48
C PHE A 131 6.70 -5.53 15.01
N VAL A 132 5.42 -5.34 14.75
CA VAL A 132 4.92 -5.33 13.37
C VAL A 132 5.39 -4.10 12.61
N LEU A 133 5.27 -2.92 13.22
CA LEU A 133 5.65 -1.66 12.55
C LEU A 133 7.15 -1.55 12.24
N VAL A 134 8.00 -2.33 12.89
CA VAL A 134 9.43 -2.37 12.55
C VAL A 134 9.76 -3.42 11.48
N GLN A 135 8.78 -4.16 10.97
CA GLN A 135 9.03 -5.11 9.89
C GLN A 135 9.21 -4.38 8.55
N PRO A 136 10.14 -4.82 7.68
CA PRO A 136 10.44 -4.14 6.42
C PRO A 136 9.23 -3.97 5.52
N GLY A 137 8.44 -5.04 5.38
CA GLY A 137 7.27 -5.06 4.50
C GLY A 137 6.23 -4.01 4.89
N ASP A 138 5.92 -3.89 6.19
CA ASP A 138 4.93 -2.93 6.66
C ASP A 138 5.44 -1.48 6.63
N ALA A 139 6.73 -1.28 6.97
CA ALA A 139 7.36 0.03 6.88
C ALA A 139 7.34 0.60 5.46
N HIS A 140 7.68 -0.24 4.49
CA HIS A 140 7.67 0.08 3.08
C HIS A 140 6.26 0.44 2.59
N LEU A 141 5.26 -0.37 2.96
CA LEU A 141 3.87 -0.15 2.53
C LEU A 141 3.22 1.09 3.17
N VAL A 142 3.60 1.44 4.40
CA VAL A 142 3.09 2.64 5.08
C VAL A 142 3.71 3.92 4.52
N SER A 143 4.94 3.85 3.99
CA SER A 143 5.64 5.03 3.46
C SER A 143 5.15 5.47 2.08
N TYR A 144 4.45 4.63 1.33
CA TYR A 144 4.01 4.91 -0.03
C TYR A 144 2.59 5.46 -0.12
N PHE A 145 2.38 6.35 -1.09
CA PHE A 145 1.06 6.82 -1.47
C PHE A 145 0.35 5.78 -2.35
N ASN A 146 -0.29 4.82 -1.69
CA ASN A 146 -1.09 3.78 -2.33
C ASN A 146 -2.23 3.31 -1.41
N ASN A 147 -2.98 2.30 -1.84
CA ASN A 147 -4.13 1.79 -1.10
C ASN A 147 -3.78 0.82 0.04
N TYR A 148 -2.51 0.45 0.27
CA TYR A 148 -2.15 -0.57 1.27
C TYR A 148 -2.46 -0.16 2.71
N SER A 149 -2.27 1.10 3.06
CA SER A 149 -2.66 1.62 4.39
C SER A 149 -4.17 1.54 4.60
N TRP A 150 -4.96 1.72 3.56
CA TRP A 150 -6.40 1.52 3.58
C TRP A 150 -6.77 0.04 3.68
N GLU A 151 -6.05 -0.85 3.02
CA GLU A 151 -6.21 -2.30 3.18
C GLU A 151 -5.94 -2.72 4.61
N THR A 152 -4.88 -2.20 5.23
CA THR A 152 -4.59 -2.39 6.66
C THR A 152 -5.73 -1.87 7.52
N MET A 153 -6.28 -0.69 7.24
CA MET A 153 -7.39 -0.11 7.98
C MET A 153 -8.68 -0.92 7.84
N PHE A 154 -9.04 -1.35 6.63
CA PHE A 154 -10.23 -2.18 6.43
C PHE A 154 -10.07 -3.56 7.08
N THR A 155 -8.87 -4.15 7.04
CA THR A 155 -8.55 -5.38 7.79
C THR A 155 -8.77 -5.19 9.28
N ALA A 156 -8.27 -4.10 9.84
CA ALA A 156 -8.46 -3.75 11.24
C ALA A 156 -9.93 -3.52 11.60
N LEU A 157 -10.67 -2.81 10.77
CA LEU A 157 -12.10 -2.56 10.95
C LEU A 157 -12.92 -3.85 10.91
N ILE A 158 -12.61 -4.77 9.97
CA ILE A 158 -13.27 -6.09 9.88
C ILE A 158 -13.02 -6.89 11.17
N LEU A 159 -11.77 -6.97 11.62
CA LEU A 159 -11.41 -7.69 12.85
C LEU A 159 -12.04 -7.05 14.09
N TRP A 160 -11.96 -5.73 14.20
CA TRP A 160 -12.53 -5.00 15.32
C TRP A 160 -14.05 -5.17 15.39
N SER A 161 -14.73 -5.04 14.25
CA SER A 161 -16.17 -5.25 14.13
C SER A 161 -16.56 -6.69 14.52
N ALA A 162 -15.88 -7.69 13.94
CA ALA A 162 -16.13 -9.10 14.23
C ALA A 162 -15.84 -9.45 15.69
N CYS A 163 -14.89 -8.76 16.32
CA CYS A 163 -14.52 -8.92 17.73
C CYS A 163 -15.38 -8.08 18.68
N HIS A 164 -16.26 -7.22 18.19
CA HIS A 164 -17.04 -6.35 19.06
C HIS A 164 -17.96 -7.13 20.01
N ARG A 165 -18.08 -6.65 21.28
CA ARG A 165 -18.85 -7.35 22.32
C ARG A 165 -20.35 -7.33 22.02
N LYS A 166 -20.88 -6.18 21.56
CA LYS A 166 -22.28 -6.03 21.16
C LYS A 166 -22.47 -6.58 19.77
N ILE A 167 -23.21 -7.67 19.64
CA ILE A 167 -23.42 -8.36 18.37
C ILE A 167 -24.14 -7.49 17.34
N GLU A 168 -25.04 -6.60 17.78
CA GLU A 168 -25.71 -5.66 16.93
C GLU A 168 -24.75 -4.69 16.24
N VAL A 169 -23.75 -4.18 16.97
CA VAL A 169 -22.71 -3.32 16.40
C VAL A 169 -21.85 -4.12 15.42
N ALA A 170 -21.47 -5.34 15.78
CA ALA A 170 -20.69 -6.23 14.92
C ALA A 170 -21.39 -6.47 13.57
N THR A 171 -22.67 -6.82 13.59
CA THR A 171 -23.45 -7.15 12.38
C THR A 171 -23.67 -5.94 11.49
N LYS A 172 -24.03 -4.79 12.06
CA LYS A 172 -24.23 -3.54 11.29
C LYS A 172 -22.91 -3.05 10.69
N ALA A 173 -21.81 -3.09 11.45
CA ALA A 173 -20.51 -2.66 10.95
C ALA A 173 -20.00 -3.56 9.82
N LEU A 174 -20.10 -4.90 9.98
CA LEU A 174 -19.70 -5.82 8.90
C LEU A 174 -20.60 -5.68 7.67
N ALA A 175 -21.91 -5.46 7.83
CA ALA A 175 -22.80 -5.20 6.72
C ALA A 175 -22.43 -3.90 5.98
N GLY A 176 -22.12 -2.83 6.70
CA GLY A 176 -21.61 -1.58 6.12
C GLY A 176 -20.28 -1.76 5.39
N LEU A 177 -19.35 -2.48 6.00
CA LEU A 177 -18.05 -2.79 5.38
C LEU A 177 -18.19 -3.66 4.13
N ALA A 178 -19.16 -4.56 4.07
CA ALA A 178 -19.47 -5.34 2.86
C ALA A 178 -19.87 -4.44 1.69
N ILE A 179 -20.63 -3.37 1.95
CA ILE A 179 -21.12 -2.44 0.92
C ILE A 179 -20.01 -1.47 0.49
N VAL A 180 -19.32 -0.87 1.46
CA VAL A 180 -18.34 0.20 1.22
C VAL A 180 -16.96 -0.34 0.84
N GLY A 181 -16.57 -1.47 1.44
CA GLY A 181 -15.23 -2.02 1.28
C GLY A 181 -14.76 -2.24 -0.15
N PRO A 182 -15.57 -2.81 -1.05
CA PRO A 182 -15.17 -3.04 -2.44
C PRO A 182 -14.73 -1.78 -3.20
N TRP A 183 -15.22 -0.61 -2.79
CA TRP A 183 -14.83 0.67 -3.38
C TRP A 183 -13.41 1.13 -2.98
N PHE A 184 -12.93 0.69 -1.82
CA PHE A 184 -11.65 1.14 -1.25
C PHE A 184 -10.56 0.07 -1.29
N VAL A 185 -10.94 -1.21 -1.15
CA VAL A 185 -9.99 -2.31 -0.99
C VAL A 185 -10.53 -3.61 -1.59
N GLN A 186 -9.65 -4.52 -1.96
CA GLN A 186 -10.02 -5.79 -2.57
C GLN A 186 -9.69 -6.99 -1.68
N ALA A 187 -8.44 -7.19 -1.33
CA ALA A 187 -8.00 -8.33 -0.53
C ALA A 187 -8.69 -8.44 0.85
N PRO A 188 -8.92 -7.35 1.61
CA PRO A 188 -9.67 -7.41 2.87
C PRO A 188 -11.10 -7.93 2.73
N MET A 189 -11.70 -7.86 1.55
CA MET A 189 -13.05 -8.41 1.33
C MET A 189 -13.07 -9.94 1.44
N MET A 190 -11.99 -10.62 1.10
CA MET A 190 -11.87 -12.07 1.33
C MET A 190 -11.83 -12.39 2.83
N LEU A 191 -11.17 -11.57 3.64
CA LEU A 191 -11.21 -11.69 5.10
C LEU A 191 -12.62 -11.46 5.65
N LEU A 192 -13.34 -10.48 5.12
CA LEU A 192 -14.74 -10.23 5.51
C LEU A 192 -15.59 -11.49 5.31
N VAL A 193 -15.50 -12.12 4.13
CA VAL A 193 -16.20 -13.38 3.84
C VAL A 193 -15.78 -14.49 4.80
N ALA A 194 -14.49 -14.57 5.18
CA ALA A 194 -14.00 -15.57 6.13
C ALA A 194 -14.55 -15.38 7.56
N VAL A 195 -14.78 -14.15 8.03
CA VAL A 195 -15.23 -13.87 9.40
C VAL A 195 -16.75 -13.87 9.56
N VAL A 196 -17.51 -13.55 8.52
CA VAL A 196 -18.98 -13.45 8.58
C VAL A 196 -19.65 -14.71 9.14
N PRO A 197 -19.28 -15.95 8.77
CA PRO A 197 -19.91 -17.16 9.34
C PRO A 197 -19.83 -17.27 10.87
N PHE A 198 -18.74 -16.77 11.47
CA PHE A 198 -18.56 -16.80 12.92
C PHE A 198 -19.46 -15.77 13.63
N VAL A 199 -19.64 -14.59 13.01
CA VAL A 199 -20.54 -13.56 13.54
C VAL A 199 -21.99 -13.98 13.33
N TRP A 200 -22.32 -14.54 12.17
CA TRP A 200 -23.64 -15.08 11.85
C TRP A 200 -24.14 -16.09 12.88
N ARG A 201 -23.28 -17.05 13.28
CA ARG A 201 -23.64 -18.06 14.30
C ARG A 201 -23.98 -17.48 15.66
N ARG A 202 -23.42 -16.31 15.99
CA ARG A 202 -23.64 -15.61 17.27
C ARG A 202 -24.80 -14.62 17.20
N SER A 203 -25.30 -14.31 16.00
CA SER A 203 -26.30 -13.29 15.76
C SER A 203 -27.72 -13.81 15.97
N ASP A 204 -28.58 -12.94 16.47
CA ASP A 204 -30.02 -13.11 16.46
C ASP A 204 -30.62 -12.95 15.04
N ARG A 205 -31.95 -12.99 14.95
CA ARG A 205 -32.66 -12.88 13.66
C ARG A 205 -32.38 -11.56 12.95
N ASP A 206 -32.36 -10.44 13.68
CA ASP A 206 -32.16 -9.10 13.10
C ASP A 206 -30.70 -8.90 12.65
N GLY A 207 -29.74 -9.38 13.44
CA GLY A 207 -28.34 -9.40 13.07
C GLY A 207 -28.07 -10.23 11.81
N ARG A 208 -28.69 -11.42 11.71
CA ARG A 208 -28.59 -12.25 10.49
C ARG A 208 -29.21 -11.56 9.28
N ARG A 209 -30.37 -10.90 9.45
CA ARG A 209 -31.00 -10.11 8.40
C ARG A 209 -30.07 -8.98 7.94
N SER A 210 -29.45 -8.24 8.86
CA SER A 210 -28.49 -7.19 8.54
C SER A 210 -27.30 -7.72 7.76
N LEU A 211 -26.72 -8.86 8.15
CA LEU A 211 -25.61 -9.51 7.45
C LEU A 211 -26.04 -10.01 6.06
N THR A 212 -27.27 -10.56 5.91
CA THR A 212 -27.78 -10.97 4.60
C THR A 212 -27.91 -9.80 3.65
N ILE A 213 -28.58 -8.72 4.10
CA ILE A 213 -28.76 -7.51 3.30
C ILE A 213 -27.40 -6.92 2.93
N GLY A 214 -26.51 -6.75 3.93
CA GLY A 214 -25.15 -6.27 3.70
C GLY A 214 -24.38 -7.14 2.73
N GLY A 215 -24.50 -8.47 2.82
CA GLY A 215 -23.88 -9.41 1.91
C GLY A 215 -24.39 -9.29 0.48
N VAL A 216 -25.70 -9.24 0.26
CA VAL A 216 -26.29 -9.06 -1.07
C VAL A 216 -25.88 -7.72 -1.68
N CYS A 217 -26.02 -6.62 -0.92
CA CYS A 217 -25.57 -5.30 -1.38
C CYS A 217 -24.05 -5.27 -1.62
N GLY A 218 -23.26 -5.99 -0.81
CA GLY A 218 -21.82 -6.10 -0.97
C GLY A 218 -21.43 -6.84 -2.24
N VAL A 219 -22.12 -7.91 -2.59
CA VAL A 219 -21.91 -8.62 -3.87
C VAL A 219 -22.23 -7.69 -5.05
N VAL A 220 -23.32 -6.94 -4.99
CA VAL A 220 -23.65 -5.96 -6.03
C VAL A 220 -22.56 -4.87 -6.10
N SER A 221 -22.15 -4.35 -4.95
CA SER A 221 -21.06 -3.35 -4.85
C SER A 221 -19.76 -3.87 -5.46
N LEU A 222 -19.37 -5.11 -5.13
CA LEU A 222 -18.19 -5.75 -5.69
C LEU A 222 -18.31 -5.97 -7.21
N ALA A 223 -19.48 -6.42 -7.66
CA ALA A 223 -19.73 -6.59 -9.09
C ALA A 223 -19.63 -5.27 -9.85
N VAL A 224 -20.20 -4.19 -9.33
CA VAL A 224 -20.11 -2.86 -9.95
C VAL A 224 -18.65 -2.39 -9.97
N THR A 225 -17.95 -2.41 -8.84
CA THR A 225 -16.54 -1.98 -8.80
C THR A 225 -15.65 -2.81 -9.72
N TYR A 226 -15.85 -4.12 -9.76
CA TYR A 226 -15.06 -4.99 -10.64
C TYR A 226 -15.39 -4.80 -12.12
N LEU A 227 -16.67 -4.91 -12.49
CA LEU A 227 -17.06 -4.92 -13.90
C LEU A 227 -16.96 -3.54 -14.56
N VAL A 228 -17.27 -2.47 -13.81
CA VAL A 228 -17.28 -1.11 -14.36
C VAL A 228 -15.90 -0.44 -14.28
N PHE A 229 -15.14 -0.68 -13.20
CA PHE A 229 -13.91 0.05 -12.95
C PHE A 229 -12.65 -0.79 -13.12
N LEU A 230 -12.56 -1.93 -12.43
CA LEU A 230 -11.30 -2.66 -12.36
C LEU A 230 -11.03 -3.49 -13.62
N ARG A 231 -12.02 -4.23 -14.11
CA ARG A 231 -11.89 -5.10 -15.27
C ARG A 231 -11.50 -4.35 -16.56
N PRO A 232 -12.10 -3.20 -16.89
CA PRO A 232 -11.68 -2.44 -18.07
C PRO A 232 -10.22 -2.01 -18.03
N VAL A 233 -9.73 -1.67 -16.83
CA VAL A 233 -8.33 -1.27 -16.63
C VAL A 233 -7.38 -2.48 -16.62
N ALA A 234 -7.75 -3.57 -15.94
CA ALA A 234 -6.90 -4.77 -15.83
C ALA A 234 -6.72 -5.53 -17.15
N ASN A 235 -7.70 -5.45 -18.05
CA ASN A 235 -7.66 -6.16 -19.33
C ASN A 235 -6.99 -5.37 -20.46
N ARG A 236 -6.42 -4.21 -20.18
CA ARG A 236 -5.72 -3.44 -21.19
C ARG A 236 -4.39 -4.08 -21.52
N GLU A 237 -4.15 -4.24 -22.81
CA GLU A 237 -2.82 -4.57 -23.32
C GLU A 237 -1.99 -3.30 -23.35
N ILE A 238 -0.83 -3.34 -22.72
CA ILE A 238 0.16 -2.28 -22.80
C ILE A 238 1.18 -2.71 -23.84
N PRO A 239 1.32 -2.02 -24.99
CA PRO A 239 2.32 -2.38 -25.98
C PRO A 239 3.72 -2.40 -25.36
N GLY A 240 4.43 -3.53 -25.52
CA GLY A 240 5.79 -3.71 -24.99
C GLY A 240 5.90 -4.05 -23.49
N LEU A 241 4.79 -4.02 -22.73
CA LEU A 241 4.72 -4.58 -21.39
C LEU A 241 3.73 -5.75 -21.41
N ALA A 242 4.08 -6.84 -20.74
CA ALA A 242 3.08 -7.87 -20.43
C ALA A 242 1.89 -7.15 -19.76
N SER A 243 0.66 -7.60 -20.10
CA SER A 243 -0.54 -7.09 -19.42
C SER A 243 -0.32 -7.10 -17.91
N ILE A 244 -1.01 -6.26 -17.15
CA ILE A 244 -0.89 -6.26 -15.67
C ILE A 244 -1.14 -7.67 -15.12
N THR A 245 -2.00 -8.46 -15.78
CA THR A 245 -2.18 -9.89 -15.50
C THR A 245 -0.89 -10.67 -15.76
N GLY A 246 -0.14 -10.37 -16.81
CA GLY A 246 1.16 -10.99 -17.12
C GLY A 246 2.25 -10.66 -16.10
N TYR A 247 2.23 -9.48 -15.51
CA TYR A 247 3.17 -9.12 -14.43
C TYR A 247 3.09 -10.08 -13.23
N TRP A 248 1.87 -10.54 -12.90
CA TRP A 248 1.63 -11.46 -11.79
C TRP A 248 1.54 -12.92 -12.20
N GLU A 249 1.75 -13.25 -13.49
CA GLU A 249 1.57 -14.62 -14.01
C GLU A 249 2.41 -15.64 -13.25
N GLY A 250 3.66 -15.32 -12.95
CA GLY A 250 4.56 -16.17 -12.16
C GLY A 250 4.13 -16.42 -10.71
N GLU A 251 3.22 -15.58 -10.17
CA GLU A 251 2.70 -15.69 -8.82
C GLU A 251 1.33 -16.35 -8.73
N THR A 252 0.79 -16.85 -9.83
CA THR A 252 -0.49 -17.57 -9.87
C THR A 252 -0.31 -19.06 -9.61
N PHE A 253 -1.37 -19.72 -9.13
CA PHE A 253 -1.35 -21.17 -8.93
C PHE A 253 -1.16 -21.93 -10.24
N GLN A 254 -1.70 -21.42 -11.34
CA GLN A 254 -1.60 -22.04 -12.66
C GLN A 254 -0.15 -22.11 -13.15
N ALA A 255 0.63 -21.05 -12.96
CA ALA A 255 2.02 -21.00 -13.35
C ALA A 255 2.95 -21.72 -12.35
N ALA A 256 2.70 -21.57 -11.04
CA ALA A 256 3.55 -22.10 -9.99
C ALA A 256 3.34 -23.61 -9.73
N GLY A 257 2.14 -24.12 -9.98
CA GLY A 257 1.73 -25.47 -9.56
C GLY A 257 1.72 -25.63 -8.03
N VAL A 258 1.41 -26.81 -7.53
CA VAL A 258 1.25 -27.05 -6.07
C VAL A 258 2.53 -26.77 -5.29
N ILE A 259 3.66 -27.29 -5.78
CA ILE A 259 4.96 -27.14 -5.07
C ILE A 259 5.45 -25.70 -5.14
N GLY A 260 5.36 -25.07 -6.32
CA GLY A 260 5.74 -23.67 -6.52
C GLY A 260 4.88 -22.72 -5.70
N ALA A 261 3.56 -22.95 -5.65
CA ALA A 261 2.64 -22.20 -4.81
C ALA A 261 3.02 -22.28 -3.32
N GLY A 262 3.33 -23.49 -2.83
CA GLY A 262 3.79 -23.67 -1.45
C GLY A 262 5.10 -22.94 -1.16
N LYS A 263 6.07 -22.98 -2.07
CA LYS A 263 7.34 -22.24 -1.95
C LYS A 263 7.11 -20.73 -1.96
N LEU A 264 6.24 -20.23 -2.85
CA LEU A 264 5.92 -18.82 -2.97
C LEU A 264 5.24 -18.28 -1.69
N VAL A 265 4.22 -18.99 -1.18
CA VAL A 265 3.56 -18.64 0.08
C VAL A 265 4.55 -18.61 1.24
N LEU A 266 5.42 -19.63 1.34
CA LEU A 266 6.44 -19.69 2.40
C LEU A 266 7.43 -18.53 2.29
N ARG A 267 7.95 -18.27 1.10
CA ARG A 267 8.90 -17.17 0.85
C ARG A 267 8.29 -15.82 1.20
N THR A 268 7.07 -15.55 0.73
CA THR A 268 6.42 -14.27 0.99
C THR A 268 5.98 -14.11 2.44
N MET A 269 5.67 -15.22 3.15
CA MET A 269 5.45 -15.22 4.60
C MET A 269 6.73 -14.87 5.35
N MET A 270 7.87 -15.45 4.98
CA MET A 270 9.18 -15.13 5.58
C MET A 270 9.48 -13.64 5.42
N PHE A 271 9.33 -13.12 4.20
CA PHE A 271 9.51 -11.70 3.88
C PHE A 271 8.57 -10.78 4.67
N ALA A 272 7.29 -11.17 4.85
CA ALA A 272 6.33 -10.36 5.59
C ALA A 272 6.62 -10.31 7.10
N VAL A 273 7.23 -11.36 7.66
CA VAL A 273 7.39 -11.53 9.12
C VAL A 273 8.80 -11.17 9.59
N LEU A 274 9.82 -11.30 8.75
CA LEU A 274 11.23 -11.18 9.13
C LEU A 274 11.96 -10.10 8.36
N PRO A 275 12.93 -9.43 9.00
CA PRO A 275 13.93 -8.66 8.27
C PRO A 275 14.73 -9.57 7.33
N GLN A 276 15.11 -9.04 6.16
CA GLN A 276 15.81 -9.79 5.11
C GLN A 276 17.06 -10.53 5.63
N GLN A 277 17.78 -9.94 6.59
CA GLN A 277 18.97 -10.52 7.19
C GLN A 277 18.69 -11.78 8.03
N LEU A 278 17.45 -11.95 8.49
CA LEU A 278 17.02 -13.09 9.28
C LEU A 278 16.28 -14.14 8.44
N GLU A 279 15.91 -13.80 7.21
CA GLU A 279 15.29 -14.74 6.30
C GLU A 279 16.18 -15.98 6.11
N TRP A 280 15.55 -17.16 6.14
CA TRP A 280 16.21 -18.45 5.94
C TRP A 280 17.29 -18.79 7.00
N THR A 281 17.48 -17.97 8.05
CA THR A 281 18.36 -18.31 9.16
C THR A 281 17.65 -19.17 10.21
N VAL A 282 18.43 -19.89 11.02
CA VAL A 282 17.90 -20.68 12.16
C VAL A 282 17.14 -19.76 13.14
N ILE A 283 17.65 -18.54 13.37
CA ILE A 283 17.02 -17.56 14.25
C ILE A 283 15.68 -17.12 13.68
N GLY A 284 15.62 -16.83 12.38
CA GLY A 284 14.38 -16.46 11.70
C GLY A 284 13.32 -17.57 11.81
N TRP A 285 13.72 -18.82 11.57
CA TRP A 285 12.83 -19.96 11.75
C TRP A 285 12.35 -20.11 13.19
N LEU A 286 13.22 -19.93 14.18
CA LEU A 286 12.84 -19.94 15.58
C LEU A 286 11.80 -18.84 15.91
N ILE A 287 11.99 -17.62 15.40
CA ILE A 287 11.05 -16.51 15.58
C ILE A 287 9.68 -16.90 15.01
N ILE A 288 9.63 -17.41 13.77
CA ILE A 288 8.36 -17.80 13.13
C ILE A 288 7.71 -18.95 13.87
N VAL A 289 8.44 -20.01 14.22
CA VAL A 289 7.87 -21.19 14.86
C VAL A 289 7.42 -20.85 16.28
N VAL A 290 8.28 -20.26 17.09
CA VAL A 290 7.95 -19.92 18.49
C VAL A 290 6.85 -18.85 18.53
N GLY A 291 7.01 -17.78 17.76
CA GLY A 291 6.02 -16.71 17.69
C GLY A 291 4.70 -17.19 17.10
N GLY A 292 4.75 -17.89 15.97
CA GLY A 292 3.56 -18.41 15.30
C GLY A 292 2.79 -19.43 16.15
N VAL A 293 3.46 -20.44 16.71
CA VAL A 293 2.82 -21.43 17.57
C VAL A 293 2.23 -20.78 18.82
N THR A 294 2.99 -19.92 19.51
CA THR A 294 2.50 -19.21 20.70
C THR A 294 1.33 -18.29 20.35
N GLY A 295 1.42 -17.53 19.26
CA GLY A 295 0.35 -16.65 18.78
C GLY A 295 -0.93 -17.42 18.46
N VAL A 296 -0.80 -18.55 17.74
CA VAL A 296 -1.91 -19.45 17.42
C VAL A 296 -2.54 -20.00 18.72
N VAL A 297 -1.76 -20.54 19.64
CA VAL A 297 -2.28 -21.11 20.91
C VAL A 297 -3.00 -20.05 21.73
N VAL A 298 -2.41 -18.87 21.86
CA VAL A 298 -2.99 -17.76 22.63
C VAL A 298 -4.28 -17.28 21.99
N MET A 299 -4.27 -17.02 20.67
CA MET A 299 -5.47 -16.53 19.97
C MET A 299 -6.52 -17.62 19.76
N TRP A 300 -6.15 -18.88 19.57
CA TRP A 300 -7.11 -19.97 19.51
C TRP A 300 -7.95 -20.03 20.77
N SER A 301 -7.32 -19.86 21.90
CA SER A 301 -7.97 -19.90 23.20
C SER A 301 -8.71 -18.62 23.57
N ALA A 302 -8.23 -17.44 23.08
CA ALA A 302 -8.86 -16.14 23.32
C ALA A 302 -9.94 -15.83 22.28
N TYR A 303 -9.65 -16.09 21.02
CA TYR A 303 -10.56 -15.81 19.92
C TYR A 303 -10.23 -16.62 18.65
N ARG A 304 -10.66 -17.89 18.64
CA ARG A 304 -10.34 -18.87 17.57
C ARG A 304 -10.74 -18.42 16.15
N MET A 305 -11.71 -17.49 16.03
CA MET A 305 -12.10 -16.95 14.74
C MET A 305 -10.91 -16.31 13.99
N TRP A 306 -10.06 -15.57 14.71
CA TRP A 306 -8.88 -14.95 14.07
C TRP A 306 -7.97 -15.99 13.42
N VAL A 307 -7.67 -17.06 14.18
CA VAL A 307 -6.79 -18.13 13.70
C VAL A 307 -7.40 -18.85 12.49
N LEU A 308 -8.72 -19.08 12.50
CA LEU A 308 -9.43 -19.76 11.42
C LEU A 308 -9.64 -18.85 10.20
N ALA A 309 -9.73 -17.54 10.40
CA ALA A 309 -9.90 -16.58 9.30
C ALA A 309 -8.70 -16.59 8.33
N ILE A 310 -7.48 -16.79 8.82
CA ILE A 310 -6.27 -16.84 8.01
C ILE A 310 -6.33 -17.93 6.94
N PRO A 311 -6.45 -19.23 7.30
CA PRO A 311 -6.51 -20.30 6.29
C PRO A 311 -7.77 -20.22 5.43
N LEU A 312 -8.90 -19.72 5.96
CA LEU A 312 -10.10 -19.52 5.16
C LEU A 312 -9.90 -18.42 4.10
N THR A 313 -9.25 -17.32 4.46
CA THR A 313 -8.91 -16.26 3.49
C THR A 313 -7.90 -16.78 2.47
N GLN A 314 -6.87 -17.52 2.91
CA GLN A 314 -5.89 -18.11 2.00
C GLN A 314 -6.52 -19.11 1.03
N LEU A 315 -7.50 -19.89 1.49
CA LEU A 315 -8.26 -20.80 0.62
C LEU A 315 -9.04 -20.02 -0.46
N GLN A 316 -9.65 -18.88 -0.11
CA GLN A 316 -10.34 -18.02 -1.07
C GLN A 316 -9.37 -17.44 -2.10
N ILE A 317 -8.18 -17.00 -1.67
CA ILE A 317 -7.12 -16.52 -2.56
C ILE A 317 -6.70 -17.65 -3.53
N LEU A 318 -6.51 -18.86 -3.03
CA LEU A 318 -6.15 -20.01 -3.84
C LEU A 318 -7.24 -20.31 -4.90
N VAL A 319 -8.51 -20.28 -4.50
CA VAL A 319 -9.64 -20.46 -5.43
C VAL A 319 -9.67 -19.34 -6.47
N ALA A 320 -9.49 -18.09 -6.05
CA ALA A 320 -9.43 -16.95 -6.97
C ALA A 320 -8.23 -17.06 -7.93
N SER A 321 -7.10 -17.60 -7.47
CA SER A 321 -5.93 -17.85 -8.31
C SER A 321 -6.22 -18.89 -9.39
N ILE A 322 -6.89 -19.98 -9.03
CA ILE A 322 -7.25 -21.05 -9.98
C ILE A 322 -8.27 -20.56 -11.02
N ILE A 323 -9.25 -19.76 -10.60
CA ILE A 323 -10.37 -19.36 -11.47
C ILE A 323 -10.04 -18.10 -12.28
N ALA A 324 -9.36 -17.13 -11.68
CA ALA A 324 -9.21 -15.78 -12.20
C ALA A 324 -7.75 -15.30 -12.30
N GLY A 325 -6.76 -16.17 -12.07
CA GLY A 325 -5.35 -15.78 -12.13
C GLY A 325 -4.93 -14.81 -11.03
N TRP A 326 -5.60 -14.81 -9.86
CA TRP A 326 -5.23 -13.96 -8.75
C TRP A 326 -3.88 -14.38 -8.14
N PRO A 327 -2.95 -13.45 -7.80
CA PRO A 327 -1.69 -13.80 -7.18
C PRO A 327 -1.88 -14.46 -5.81
N ILE A 328 -1.07 -15.46 -5.49
CA ILE A 328 -1.12 -16.20 -4.20
C ILE A 328 -0.10 -15.72 -3.18
N SER A 329 0.80 -14.85 -3.56
CA SER A 329 1.83 -14.28 -2.68
C SER A 329 1.22 -13.41 -1.57
N PHE A 330 1.90 -13.32 -0.42
CA PHE A 330 1.52 -12.40 0.67
C PHE A 330 2.04 -10.97 0.47
N THR A 331 2.62 -10.70 -0.66
CA THR A 331 3.08 -9.37 -1.03
C THR A 331 1.90 -8.47 -1.42
N ARG A 332 2.15 -7.32 -1.93
CA ARG A 332 1.25 -6.22 -2.29
C ARG A 332 -0.25 -6.57 -2.40
N VAL A 333 -0.61 -7.58 -3.20
CA VAL A 333 -2.02 -7.89 -3.51
C VAL A 333 -2.77 -8.58 -2.38
N ASN A 334 -2.06 -9.36 -1.55
CA ASN A 334 -2.63 -10.07 -0.41
C ASN A 334 -2.07 -9.58 0.93
N HIS A 335 -1.67 -8.33 0.99
CA HIS A 335 -1.10 -7.71 2.17
C HIS A 335 -1.94 -7.95 3.44
N ALA A 336 -3.26 -7.90 3.33
CA ALA A 336 -4.17 -8.15 4.44
C ALA A 336 -3.96 -9.53 5.12
N VAL A 337 -3.63 -10.58 4.36
CA VAL A 337 -3.36 -11.91 4.94
C VAL A 337 -1.96 -11.99 5.51
N GLY A 338 -0.97 -11.43 4.80
CA GLY A 338 0.39 -11.28 5.31
C GLY A 338 0.40 -10.57 6.66
N LEU A 339 -0.33 -9.46 6.76
CA LEU A 339 -0.52 -8.70 7.99
C LEU A 339 -1.06 -9.56 9.14
N LEU A 340 -2.07 -10.39 8.89
CA LEU A 340 -2.64 -11.25 9.92
C LEU A 340 -1.63 -12.28 10.46
N VAL A 341 -0.80 -12.84 9.57
CA VAL A 341 0.27 -13.77 9.95
C VAL A 341 1.35 -13.03 10.76
N THR A 342 1.79 -11.87 10.28
CA THR A 342 2.78 -11.03 10.97
C THR A 342 2.30 -10.65 12.38
N VAL A 343 1.04 -10.22 12.50
CA VAL A 343 0.45 -9.90 13.81
C VAL A 343 0.40 -11.12 14.72
N LEU A 344 0.08 -12.32 14.21
CA LEU A 344 0.07 -13.55 15.01
C LEU A 344 1.46 -13.90 15.55
N VAL A 345 2.48 -13.83 14.70
CA VAL A 345 3.87 -14.10 15.11
C VAL A 345 4.35 -13.06 16.12
N ALA A 346 4.13 -11.77 15.83
CA ALA A 346 4.49 -10.67 16.72
C ALA A 346 3.78 -10.77 18.07
N LEU A 347 2.50 -11.13 18.08
CA LEU A 347 1.72 -11.38 19.29
C LEU A 347 2.33 -12.52 20.11
N GLY A 348 2.68 -13.62 19.47
CA GLY A 348 3.30 -14.75 20.15
C GLY A 348 4.63 -14.38 20.82
N ILE A 349 5.49 -13.67 20.10
CA ILE A 349 6.75 -13.14 20.66
C ILE A 349 6.45 -12.18 21.82
N SER A 350 5.50 -11.26 21.66
CA SER A 350 5.12 -10.30 22.71
C SER A 350 4.62 -11.01 23.98
N VAL A 351 3.86 -12.09 23.84
CA VAL A 351 3.41 -12.92 24.98
C VAL A 351 4.57 -13.63 25.65
N VAL A 352 5.50 -14.21 24.89
CA VAL A 352 6.72 -14.84 25.45
C VAL A 352 7.55 -13.82 26.21
N VAL A 353 7.79 -12.65 25.63
CA VAL A 353 8.54 -11.55 26.27
C VAL A 353 7.84 -11.11 27.56
N TRP A 354 6.53 -10.89 27.51
CA TRP A 354 5.74 -10.56 28.70
C TRP A 354 5.82 -11.64 29.79
N TRP A 355 5.70 -12.91 29.43
CA TRP A 355 5.74 -14.04 30.36
C TRP A 355 7.11 -14.17 31.04
N ILE A 356 8.22 -13.96 30.30
CA ILE A 356 9.57 -13.91 30.86
C ILE A 356 9.69 -12.72 31.81
N ALA A 357 9.28 -11.52 31.40
CA ALA A 357 9.35 -10.30 32.20
C ALA A 357 8.55 -10.43 33.51
N ALA A 358 7.36 -11.05 33.46
CA ALA A 358 6.51 -11.27 34.65
C ALA A 358 7.09 -12.26 35.67
N ARG A 359 8.01 -13.14 35.26
CA ARG A 359 8.65 -14.14 36.13
C ARG A 359 10.00 -13.73 36.71
N VAL A 360 10.64 -12.74 36.11
CA VAL A 360 11.90 -12.23 36.61
C VAL A 360 11.64 -10.95 37.41
N PRO A 361 11.60 -11.05 38.79
CA PRO A 361 11.14 -9.96 39.65
C PRO A 361 11.96 -8.66 39.53
N LYS A 362 13.16 -8.73 38.91
CA LYS A 362 14.08 -7.59 38.71
C LYS A 362 13.99 -6.99 37.32
N VAL A 363 13.25 -7.63 36.41
CA VAL A 363 13.04 -7.11 35.04
C VAL A 363 11.83 -6.19 35.06
N SER A 364 12.07 -4.92 35.27
CA SER A 364 11.00 -3.92 35.20
C SER A 364 10.41 -3.85 33.78
N ILE A 365 9.18 -3.37 33.66
CA ILE A 365 8.57 -3.01 32.37
C ILE A 365 9.52 -2.14 31.53
N GLY A 366 10.34 -1.32 32.21
CA GLY A 366 11.41 -0.54 31.60
C GLY A 366 12.46 -1.40 30.87
N ALA A 367 12.85 -2.56 31.44
CA ALA A 367 13.79 -3.46 30.76
C ALA A 367 13.17 -4.13 29.51
N VAL A 368 11.88 -4.45 29.52
CA VAL A 368 11.16 -4.96 28.35
C VAL A 368 11.06 -3.89 27.27
N LEU A 369 10.76 -2.66 27.66
CA LEU A 369 10.77 -1.51 26.75
C LEU A 369 12.18 -1.23 26.20
N VAL A 370 13.21 -1.33 27.03
CA VAL A 370 14.61 -1.19 26.58
C VAL A 370 14.99 -2.28 25.60
N LEU A 371 14.61 -3.54 25.84
CA LEU A 371 14.84 -4.63 24.88
C LEU A 371 14.07 -4.43 23.57
N ALA A 372 12.82 -3.96 23.63
CA ALA A 372 12.04 -3.62 22.45
C ALA A 372 12.68 -2.44 21.69
N VAL A 373 13.11 -1.40 22.39
CA VAL A 373 13.84 -0.26 21.81
C VAL A 373 15.19 -0.70 21.27
N ALA A 374 15.95 -1.55 21.97
CA ALA A 374 17.21 -2.11 21.51
C ALA A 374 17.02 -2.95 20.24
N PHE A 375 15.98 -3.77 20.19
CA PHE A 375 15.62 -4.51 18.98
C PHE A 375 15.27 -3.55 17.82
N ILE A 376 14.46 -2.53 18.09
CA ILE A 376 14.15 -1.48 17.12
C ILE A 376 15.44 -0.80 16.65
N VAL A 377 16.33 -0.40 17.55
CA VAL A 377 17.58 0.29 17.21
C VAL A 377 18.56 -0.62 16.46
N LEU A 378 18.58 -1.93 16.73
CA LEU A 378 19.44 -2.89 16.04
C LEU A 378 18.92 -3.27 14.65
N VAL A 379 17.62 -3.40 14.51
CA VAL A 379 16.97 -3.80 13.24
C VAL A 379 16.72 -2.60 12.34
N TRP A 380 16.39 -1.45 12.94
CA TRP A 380 16.03 -0.21 12.28
C TRP A 380 17.05 0.37 11.29
N PRO A 381 18.38 0.46 11.59
CA PRO A 381 19.32 1.05 10.65
C PRO A 381 19.48 0.26 9.37
N SER A 382 19.33 -1.06 9.41
CA SER A 382 19.37 -1.89 8.21
C SER A 382 18.12 -1.65 7.34
N GLN A 383 16.95 -1.51 7.94
CA GLN A 383 15.70 -1.23 7.25
C GLN A 383 15.62 0.21 6.71
N LEU A 384 16.07 1.18 7.50
CA LEU A 384 16.20 2.56 7.00
C LEU A 384 17.20 2.65 5.86
N ARG A 385 18.27 1.84 5.86
CA ARG A 385 19.19 1.72 4.73
C ARG A 385 18.56 0.99 3.55
N GLU A 386 17.70 0.01 3.78
CA GLU A 386 16.98 -0.73 2.74
C GLU A 386 15.87 0.13 2.12
N ILE A 387 15.10 0.87 2.93
CA ILE A 387 14.15 1.88 2.46
C ILE A 387 14.89 3.07 1.84
N ALA A 388 15.98 3.55 2.44
CA ALA A 388 16.80 4.63 1.92
C ALA A 388 17.83 4.17 0.89
N GLY A 389 18.33 2.93 0.92
CA GLY A 389 19.18 2.26 -0.05
C GLY A 389 18.40 1.68 -1.23
N GLY A 390 17.05 1.65 -1.09
CA GLY A 390 15.96 1.22 -1.97
C GLY A 390 16.36 0.26 -3.04
N THR A 391 15.70 -0.78 -3.00
CA THR A 391 15.48 -1.66 -4.15
C THR A 391 14.82 -0.92 -5.32
N ASP A 392 14.34 0.30 -5.10
CA ASP A 392 13.70 1.13 -6.11
C ASP A 392 14.71 2.06 -6.76
N VAL A 393 15.46 1.46 -7.65
CA VAL A 393 16.34 2.11 -8.60
C VAL A 393 15.56 3.14 -9.44
N PHE A 394 14.24 2.93 -9.60
CA PHE A 394 13.38 3.63 -10.55
C PHE A 394 13.05 5.09 -10.21
N ALA A 395 13.00 5.50 -8.96
CA ALA A 395 12.52 6.83 -8.61
C ALA A 395 13.60 7.76 -8.04
N ARG A 396 14.82 7.25 -7.79
CA ARG A 396 15.86 8.07 -7.17
C ARG A 396 16.62 8.90 -8.17
N GLY A 397 16.69 10.18 -7.86
CA GLY A 397 17.45 11.13 -8.64
C GLY A 397 16.70 11.70 -9.84
N LEU A 398 15.46 11.24 -10.15
CA LEU A 398 14.70 11.84 -11.25
C LEU A 398 14.26 13.28 -10.89
N SER A 399 13.95 13.56 -9.62
CA SER A 399 13.69 14.94 -9.18
C SER A 399 14.94 15.80 -9.28
N ASP A 400 16.12 15.27 -8.94
CA ASP A 400 17.39 15.99 -9.07
C ASP A 400 17.71 16.26 -10.55
N ASP A 401 17.43 15.28 -11.43
CA ASP A 401 17.55 15.46 -12.88
C ASP A 401 16.61 16.55 -13.40
N MET A 402 15.36 16.60 -12.90
CA MET A 402 14.42 17.65 -13.28
C MET A 402 14.82 19.02 -12.74
N ASP A 403 15.39 19.10 -11.54
CA ASP A 403 15.96 20.35 -10.98
C ASP A 403 17.15 20.84 -11.81
N ARG A 404 17.91 19.93 -12.44
CA ARG A 404 19.00 20.28 -13.38
C ARG A 404 18.47 20.68 -14.75
N LEU A 405 17.37 20.07 -15.21
CA LEU A 405 16.74 20.41 -16.49
C LEU A 405 16.02 21.76 -16.45
N ALA A 406 15.32 22.07 -15.34
CA ALA A 406 14.51 23.27 -15.24
C ALA A 406 15.22 24.58 -15.64
N PRO A 407 16.47 24.88 -15.22
CA PRO A 407 17.18 26.08 -15.62
C PRO A 407 17.67 26.08 -17.07
N MET A 408 17.57 24.94 -17.77
CA MET A 408 17.98 24.80 -19.17
C MET A 408 16.84 25.11 -20.14
N LEU A 409 15.60 25.13 -19.64
CA LEU A 409 14.41 25.40 -20.44
C LEU A 409 14.22 26.89 -20.67
N SER A 410 13.79 27.24 -21.86
CA SER A 410 13.44 28.59 -22.29
C SER A 410 11.94 28.73 -22.51
N GLU A 411 11.43 29.96 -22.44
CA GLU A 411 10.04 30.24 -22.79
C GLU A 411 9.77 29.78 -24.25
N GLY A 412 8.70 29.01 -24.43
CA GLY A 412 8.35 28.45 -25.73
C GLY A 412 8.96 27.09 -26.04
N ASP A 413 9.77 26.51 -25.14
CA ASP A 413 10.22 25.13 -25.27
C ASP A 413 9.07 24.15 -25.01
N VAL A 414 9.13 22.97 -25.63
CA VAL A 414 8.21 21.84 -25.35
C VAL A 414 8.98 20.71 -24.73
N VAL A 415 8.47 20.15 -23.64
CA VAL A 415 9.07 18.97 -23.00
C VAL A 415 8.22 17.75 -23.28
N LEU A 416 8.82 16.76 -23.93
CA LEU A 416 8.25 15.45 -24.15
C LEU A 416 8.67 14.54 -22.98
N GLY A 417 7.72 14.16 -22.14
CA GLY A 417 7.92 13.26 -21.02
C GLY A 417 7.41 11.86 -21.32
N TYR A 418 8.14 10.89 -20.84
CA TYR A 418 7.70 9.50 -20.87
C TYR A 418 7.04 9.17 -19.57
N HIS A 419 5.82 8.58 -19.61
CA HIS A 419 5.17 8.02 -18.46
C HIS A 419 4.75 9.02 -17.38
N SER A 420 3.76 8.65 -16.57
CA SER A 420 3.21 9.46 -15.48
C SER A 420 4.21 9.90 -14.40
N MET A 421 5.35 9.19 -14.26
CA MET A 421 6.43 9.62 -13.36
C MET A 421 7.09 10.90 -13.88
N SER A 422 7.52 10.89 -15.14
CA SER A 422 8.09 12.08 -15.78
C SER A 422 7.10 13.23 -15.76
N SER A 423 5.84 12.96 -16.04
CA SER A 423 4.75 13.94 -15.97
C SER A 423 4.63 14.59 -14.60
N TRP A 424 4.64 13.79 -13.51
CA TRP A 424 4.54 14.35 -12.17
C TRP A 424 5.71 15.27 -11.85
N TYR A 425 6.94 14.80 -12.06
CA TYR A 425 8.13 15.59 -11.78
C TYR A 425 8.25 16.80 -12.67
N LEU A 426 7.95 16.66 -13.95
CA LEU A 426 7.94 17.76 -14.89
C LEU A 426 6.91 18.81 -14.48
N HIS A 427 5.69 18.42 -14.12
CA HIS A 427 4.68 19.35 -13.63
C HIS A 427 5.06 20.00 -12.29
N ASP A 428 5.59 19.24 -11.34
CA ASP A 428 5.95 19.79 -10.02
C ASP A 428 7.12 20.78 -10.10
N ARG A 429 8.04 20.59 -11.04
CA ARG A 429 9.29 21.35 -11.15
C ARG A 429 9.33 22.35 -12.29
N LEU A 430 8.72 22.03 -13.42
CA LEU A 430 8.88 22.84 -14.64
C LEU A 430 7.72 23.80 -14.91
N VAL A 431 6.49 23.48 -14.52
CA VAL A 431 5.33 24.39 -14.71
C VAL A 431 5.49 25.68 -13.92
N THR A 432 6.25 25.64 -12.81
CA THR A 432 6.56 26.85 -12.03
C THR A 432 7.65 27.71 -12.66
N ALA A 433 8.42 27.18 -13.63
CA ALA A 433 9.61 27.87 -14.13
C ALA A 433 9.43 28.64 -15.45
N ALA A 434 8.55 28.18 -16.36
CA ALA A 434 8.57 28.74 -17.73
C ALA A 434 7.26 28.68 -18.53
N ASP A 435 6.09 28.40 -17.94
CA ASP A 435 4.84 28.10 -18.69
C ASP A 435 5.03 27.07 -19.84
N THR A 436 6.00 26.18 -19.67
CA THR A 436 6.43 25.23 -20.69
C THR A 436 5.39 24.11 -20.83
N PRO A 437 4.80 23.89 -22.00
CA PRO A 437 3.89 22.79 -22.20
C PRO A 437 4.62 21.45 -22.05
N ILE A 438 4.13 20.60 -21.15
CA ILE A 438 4.62 19.25 -20.94
C ILE A 438 3.67 18.30 -21.61
N VAL A 439 4.17 17.58 -22.58
CA VAL A 439 3.40 16.65 -23.39
C VAL A 439 3.89 15.24 -23.12
N LEU A 440 2.96 14.32 -22.82
CA LEU A 440 3.27 12.92 -22.61
C LEU A 440 3.25 12.17 -23.93
N ILE A 441 4.34 11.48 -24.25
CA ILE A 441 4.43 10.62 -25.45
C ILE A 441 3.50 9.42 -25.32
N ASP A 442 3.32 8.90 -24.10
CA ASP A 442 2.36 7.84 -23.82
C ASP A 442 1.12 8.41 -23.16
N GLU A 443 0.16 8.87 -23.93
CA GLU A 443 -1.13 9.29 -23.42
C GLU A 443 -2.18 8.18 -23.61
N LEU A 444 -2.93 7.93 -22.56
CA LEU A 444 -4.04 6.98 -22.57
C LEU A 444 -5.32 7.72 -22.99
N GLU A 445 -5.66 7.63 -24.24
CA GLU A 445 -6.93 8.13 -24.72
C GLU A 445 -7.92 6.97 -24.89
N HIS A 446 -9.08 7.04 -24.20
CA HIS A 446 -10.18 6.07 -24.29
C HIS A 446 -9.78 4.60 -24.07
N GLY A 447 -8.72 4.33 -23.31
CA GLY A 447 -8.33 2.96 -22.98
C GLY A 447 -7.35 2.30 -23.94
N VAL A 448 -6.88 3.02 -24.91
CA VAL A 448 -5.80 2.61 -25.79
C VAL A 448 -4.56 3.40 -25.42
N VAL A 449 -3.43 2.71 -25.23
CA VAL A 449 -2.13 3.38 -25.18
C VAL A 449 -1.90 3.90 -26.60
N LEU A 450 -2.25 5.13 -26.81
CA LEU A 450 -1.85 5.83 -28.04
C LEU A 450 -0.38 6.18 -27.87
N GLN A 451 0.46 5.42 -28.53
CA GLN A 451 1.79 5.87 -28.85
C GLN A 451 1.62 7.03 -29.85
N ARG A 452 1.54 8.23 -29.32
CA ARG A 452 1.52 9.40 -30.19
C ARG A 452 2.91 9.53 -30.78
N GLU A 453 2.97 9.68 -32.08
CA GLU A 453 4.21 10.06 -32.76
C GLU A 453 4.66 11.40 -32.20
N PRO A 454 5.91 11.55 -31.75
CA PRO A 454 6.40 12.81 -31.18
C PRO A 454 6.11 14.02 -32.05
N GLU A 455 6.18 13.87 -33.35
CA GLU A 455 5.90 14.90 -34.33
C GLU A 455 4.46 15.39 -34.30
N ARG A 456 3.51 14.48 -34.17
CA ARG A 456 2.10 14.84 -34.07
C ARG A 456 1.80 15.62 -32.80
N LEU A 457 2.48 15.29 -31.71
CA LEU A 457 2.37 16.02 -30.44
C LEU A 457 3.00 17.41 -30.56
N ILE A 458 4.13 17.53 -31.27
CA ILE A 458 4.77 18.81 -31.53
C ILE A 458 3.87 19.65 -32.43
N ASP A 459 3.24 19.06 -33.43
CA ASP A 459 2.31 19.76 -34.33
C ASP A 459 1.05 20.24 -33.58
N GLU A 460 0.57 19.47 -32.61
CA GLU A 460 -0.62 19.82 -31.85
C GLU A 460 -0.35 20.87 -30.77
N PHE A 461 0.78 20.76 -30.06
CA PHE A 461 1.07 21.57 -28.88
C PHE A 461 2.25 22.53 -29.04
N GLY A 462 3.04 22.43 -30.10
CA GLY A 462 4.32 23.10 -30.19
C GLY A 462 4.70 23.62 -31.58
N ARG A 463 3.74 23.98 -32.47
CA ARG A 463 4.05 24.49 -33.80
C ARG A 463 4.98 25.72 -33.82
N GLU A 464 5.01 26.46 -32.73
CA GLU A 464 5.87 27.61 -32.51
C GLU A 464 7.07 27.32 -31.60
N ALA A 465 7.28 26.06 -31.20
CA ALA A 465 8.37 25.71 -30.31
C ALA A 465 9.72 25.98 -30.93
N GLY A 466 10.55 26.70 -30.24
CA GLY A 466 11.95 26.96 -30.64
C GLY A 466 12.80 25.70 -30.42
N SER A 467 12.54 24.96 -29.38
CA SER A 467 13.17 23.67 -29.10
C SER A 467 12.23 22.66 -28.45
N VAL A 468 12.56 21.40 -28.62
CA VAL A 468 11.86 20.24 -28.03
C VAL A 468 12.83 19.45 -27.18
N TRP A 469 12.45 19.22 -25.92
CA TRP A 469 13.24 18.46 -24.98
C TRP A 469 12.59 17.10 -24.73
N CYS A 470 13.33 16.02 -24.95
CA CYS A 470 12.92 14.67 -24.66
C CYS A 470 13.57 14.19 -23.37
N VAL A 471 12.77 13.78 -22.39
CA VAL A 471 13.24 13.18 -21.13
C VAL A 471 13.03 11.67 -21.18
N LEU A 472 14.13 10.93 -21.22
CA LEU A 472 14.19 9.48 -21.40
C LEU A 472 14.75 8.82 -20.14
N PRO A 473 13.92 8.32 -19.21
CA PRO A 473 14.41 7.57 -18.05
C PRO A 473 15.20 6.32 -18.48
N TRP A 474 16.40 6.11 -17.90
CA TRP A 474 17.29 4.99 -18.26
C TRP A 474 16.64 3.61 -18.20
N GLU A 475 15.64 3.46 -17.37
CA GLU A 475 15.00 2.19 -17.07
C GLU A 475 14.07 1.67 -18.18
N LEU A 476 13.71 2.53 -19.08
CA LEU A 476 12.89 2.16 -20.25
C LEU A 476 13.74 1.65 -21.42
N GLY A 477 15.07 1.67 -21.26
CA GLY A 477 16.04 1.02 -22.14
C GLY A 477 15.97 1.43 -23.62
N ASP A 478 16.38 0.53 -24.50
CA ASP A 478 16.47 0.76 -25.95
C ASP A 478 15.14 1.12 -26.63
N LEU A 479 14.01 0.74 -26.04
CA LEU A 479 12.67 1.08 -26.55
C LEU A 479 12.43 2.58 -26.69
N LEU A 480 13.13 3.40 -25.90
CA LEU A 480 12.96 4.86 -25.91
C LEU A 480 13.86 5.55 -26.93
N ASN A 481 15.01 4.95 -27.28
CA ASN A 481 15.91 5.52 -28.25
C ASN A 481 15.23 5.69 -29.63
N GLU A 482 14.36 4.73 -29.98
CA GLU A 482 13.61 4.80 -31.24
C GLU A 482 12.47 5.83 -31.22
N ARG A 483 11.97 6.18 -30.04
CA ARG A 483 10.75 6.98 -29.89
C ARG A 483 10.98 8.48 -29.72
N CYS A 484 12.21 8.90 -29.46
CA CYS A 484 12.59 10.31 -29.41
C CYS A 484 13.46 10.71 -30.61
N GLN A 485 13.26 10.08 -31.75
CA GLN A 485 13.77 10.52 -33.04
C GLN A 485 12.72 11.42 -33.68
N LEU A 486 13.07 12.67 -33.90
CA LEU A 486 12.24 13.60 -34.60
C LEU A 486 12.63 13.58 -36.10
N SER A 487 11.76 14.10 -36.97
CA SER A 487 12.00 14.16 -38.42
C SER A 487 13.20 15.05 -38.78
N ASP A 488 13.55 15.03 -40.05
CA ASP A 488 14.65 15.83 -40.61
C ASP A 488 14.43 17.36 -40.46
N GLU A 489 13.23 17.79 -40.08
CA GLU A 489 12.94 19.18 -39.73
C GLU A 489 13.56 19.61 -38.40
N TRP A 490 14.02 18.64 -37.60
CA TRP A 490 14.62 18.85 -36.31
C TRP A 490 16.05 18.35 -36.29
N SER A 491 16.97 19.13 -35.77
CA SER A 491 18.35 18.73 -35.54
C SER A 491 18.62 18.49 -34.06
N LEU A 492 19.24 17.35 -33.73
CA LEU A 492 19.67 17.07 -32.38
C LEU A 492 20.82 17.99 -32.01
N GLN A 493 20.56 18.91 -31.07
CA GLN A 493 21.54 19.91 -30.66
C GLN A 493 22.34 19.46 -29.46
N ARG A 494 21.68 18.75 -28.49
CA ARG A 494 22.29 18.39 -27.22
C ARG A 494 21.77 17.03 -26.74
N VAL A 495 22.70 16.25 -26.22
CA VAL A 495 22.38 15.04 -25.43
C VAL A 495 23.07 15.19 -24.09
N GLU A 496 22.32 15.08 -23.01
CA GLU A 496 22.85 15.16 -21.67
C GLU A 496 22.45 13.92 -20.87
N ALA A 497 23.46 13.18 -20.43
CA ALA A 497 23.29 12.08 -19.52
C ALA A 497 23.14 12.64 -18.10
N MET A 498 22.01 12.40 -17.47
CA MET A 498 21.72 12.72 -16.10
C MET A 498 21.81 11.45 -15.24
N ASP A 499 21.55 11.55 -13.94
CA ASP A 499 21.72 10.42 -13.05
C ASP A 499 20.71 9.30 -13.33
N ARG A 500 19.49 9.65 -13.76
CA ARG A 500 18.40 8.71 -13.99
C ARG A 500 17.72 8.84 -15.36
N ALA A 501 18.07 9.85 -16.12
CA ALA A 501 17.49 10.09 -17.43
C ALA A 501 18.57 10.49 -18.44
N GLU A 502 18.31 10.26 -19.70
CA GLU A 502 18.95 10.95 -20.80
C GLU A 502 18.01 12.04 -21.27
N VAL A 503 18.53 13.23 -21.45
CA VAL A 503 17.77 14.37 -21.96
C VAL A 503 18.33 14.76 -23.33
N ARG A 504 17.45 14.84 -24.32
CA ARG A 504 17.78 15.24 -25.69
C ARG A 504 17.09 16.56 -26.03
N GLN A 505 17.85 17.52 -26.53
CA GLN A 505 17.32 18.77 -27.07
C GLN A 505 17.36 18.72 -28.57
N TRP A 506 16.22 18.96 -29.16
CA TRP A 506 16.05 19.11 -30.60
C TRP A 506 15.69 20.56 -30.92
N VAL A 507 16.29 21.13 -31.92
CA VAL A 507 15.96 22.47 -32.45
C VAL A 507 15.55 22.36 -33.89
N ARG A 508 14.69 23.28 -34.35
CA ARG A 508 14.31 23.32 -35.76
C ARG A 508 15.54 23.52 -36.62
N ALA A 509 15.68 22.69 -37.64
CA ALA A 509 16.74 22.84 -38.62
C ALA A 509 16.55 24.17 -39.35
N GLU A 510 17.58 24.99 -39.37
CA GLU A 510 17.55 26.22 -40.20
C GLU A 510 17.31 25.80 -41.64
N THR A 511 16.20 26.24 -42.21
CA THR A 511 15.94 26.03 -43.63
C THR A 511 17.05 26.73 -44.40
N PRO A 512 17.88 26.02 -45.18
CA PRO A 512 18.90 26.69 -45.99
C PRO A 512 18.20 27.64 -46.95
N GLY A 513 18.41 28.97 -46.74
CA GLY A 513 17.86 30.03 -47.55
C GLY A 513 18.40 30.05 -48.98
#